data_9a1e9fb18516cbe0a2d5edc7fa029431
#
_entry.id   9a1e9fb18516cbe0a2d5edc7fa029431
#
_cell.length_a   1.000
_cell.length_b   1.000
_cell.length_c   1.000
_cell.angle_alpha   90.00
_cell.angle_beta   90.00
_cell.angle_gamma   90.00
#
_symmetry.space_group_name_H-M   'P 1'
#
loop_
_entity.id
_entity.type
_entity.pdbx_description
1 polymer ?
#
loop_
_entity_poly.entity_id
_entity_poly.type
_entity_poly.pdbx_seq_one_letter_code
_entity_poly.pdbx_strand_id
1 'polypeptide(L)'
;MEITGLRAEFKNSQFKIKNSKLRIKNMEQKELKINIAPDKAQGVFANLALIAHTPTEFVLDFAQLMPGIQQANVVSRIVVTPDQAKKLLGALQNNIGQYEKKFGTIEPVGGPMPGSTIPLTFPGGEA
;
A
#
# COMPACT_ATOMS: atom_id res chain seq x y z
N MET A 1 -15.25 1.72 2.19
CA MET A 1 -14.42 1.91 2.74
C MET A 1 -14.44 2.89 3.75
N GLU A 2 -14.19 2.77 4.73
CA GLU A 2 -14.22 3.53 5.75
C GLU A 2 -13.07 4.24 6.14
N ILE A 3 -12.63 5.07 5.58
CA ILE A 3 -11.57 5.79 5.92
C ILE A 3 -12.00 6.74 6.96
N THR A 4 -13.23 7.07 6.95
CA THR A 4 -13.71 7.94 7.89
C THR A 4 -13.61 7.41 9.25
N GLY A 5 -13.77 6.21 9.43
CA GLY A 5 -13.74 5.68 10.73
C GLY A 5 -12.42 5.89 11.33
N LEU A 6 -11.44 5.78 10.49
CA LEU A 6 -10.18 5.86 10.96
C LEU A 6 -9.93 7.23 11.39
N ARG A 7 -10.32 8.14 10.69
CA ARG A 7 -10.09 9.40 11.01
C ARG A 7 -10.78 9.78 12.22
N ALA A 8 -11.86 9.25 12.48
CA ALA A 8 -12.61 9.56 13.59
C ALA A 8 -11.89 9.25 14.82
N GLU A 9 -11.39 8.11 14.87
CA GLU A 9 -10.76 7.78 16.09
C GLU A 9 -9.54 8.54 16.21
N PHE A 10 -8.99 8.98 15.19
CA PHE A 10 -7.86 9.66 15.22
C PHE A 10 -8.11 10.92 15.87
N LYS A 11 -9.08 11.62 15.50
CA LYS A 11 -9.34 12.76 16.04
C LYS A 11 -9.68 12.69 17.41
N ASN A 12 -10.26 11.78 17.81
CA ASN A 12 -10.61 11.66 19.09
C ASN A 12 -9.48 11.54 19.89
N SER A 13 -8.58 11.02 19.49
CA SER A 13 -7.53 10.79 20.28
C SER A 13 -6.73 11.96 20.30
N GLN A 14 -6.45 12.57 19.69
CA GLN A 14 -5.59 13.54 19.73
C GLN A 14 -6.06 14.63 19.28
N PHE A 15 -6.72 14.79 18.99
CA PHE A 15 -7.13 15.70 18.38
C PHE A 15 -7.28 16.63 19.04
N LYS A 16 -7.42 16.53 19.82
CA LYS A 16 -7.55 17.43 20.40
C LYS A 16 -6.42 18.00 20.38
N ILE A 17 -5.64 17.81 20.22
CA ILE A 17 -4.66 18.29 20.20
C ILE A 17 -4.17 18.83 19.44
N LYS A 18 -4.07 18.72 19.14
CA LYS A 18 -3.66 19.16 18.56
C LYS A 18 -3.99 19.63 17.89
N ASN A 19 -4.42 19.56 17.86
CA ASN A 19 -4.94 20.01 17.16
C ASN A 19 -4.63 21.09 16.82
N SER A 20 -4.19 21.66 17.34
CA SER A 20 -3.98 22.79 17.12
C SER A 20 -3.09 23.01 16.08
N LYS A 21 -2.00 23.02 16.20
CA LYS A 21 -1.09 23.19 15.25
C LYS A 21 -1.38 22.42 14.20
N LEU A 22 -1.65 21.41 14.45
CA LEU A 22 -1.90 20.60 13.48
C LEU A 22 -2.98 21.10 12.77
N ARG A 23 -3.81 21.70 13.25
CA ARG A 23 -4.84 22.06 12.61
C ARG A 23 -4.59 23.12 11.74
N ILE A 24 -3.71 23.70 11.93
CA ILE A 24 -3.37 24.64 11.10
C ILE A 24 -3.23 24.15 9.86
N LYS A 25 -2.49 23.33 9.64
CA LYS A 25 -2.36 22.80 8.46
C LYS A 25 -3.56 22.26 8.14
N ASN A 26 -4.29 21.93 8.98
CA ASN A 26 -5.42 21.34 8.65
C ASN A 26 -6.27 22.24 8.02
N MET A 27 -6.17 23.34 8.15
CA MET A 27 -6.93 24.11 7.58
C MET A 27 -6.92 24.00 6.25
N GLU A 28 -5.91 23.90 5.74
CA GLU A 28 -5.90 23.74 4.45
C GLU A 28 -6.34 22.49 4.16
N GLN A 29 -6.22 21.63 4.82
CA GLN A 29 -6.64 20.42 4.48
C GLN A 29 -7.96 20.23 4.77
N LYS A 30 -8.59 20.82 5.38
CA LYS A 30 -9.80 20.63 5.64
C LYS A 30 -10.20 19.29 5.48
N GLU A 31 -11.00 18.80 4.97
CA GLU A 31 -11.42 17.53 4.78
C GLU A 31 -11.03 16.96 3.55
N LEU A 32 -10.34 15.96 3.48
CA LEU A 32 -9.96 15.27 2.30
C LEU A 32 -11.03 14.32 1.93
N LYS A 33 -11.66 14.50 0.84
CA LYS A 33 -12.66 13.56 0.41
C LYS A 33 -12.07 12.57 -0.51
N ILE A 34 -12.20 11.33 -0.26
CA ILE A 34 -11.65 10.28 -1.12
C ILE A 34 -12.77 9.57 -1.81
N ASN A 35 -12.70 9.53 -3.09
CA ASN A 35 -13.73 8.90 -3.88
C ASN A 35 -13.19 7.74 -4.68
N ILE A 36 -13.97 6.74 -4.95
CA ILE A 36 -13.52 5.61 -5.73
C ILE A 36 -14.54 5.40 -6.82
N ALA A 37 -14.10 5.34 -8.04
CA ALA A 37 -15.00 5.18 -9.16
C ALA A 37 -15.57 3.78 -9.14
N PRO A 38 -16.79 3.59 -9.59
CA PRO A 38 -17.42 2.30 -9.55
C PRO A 38 -16.61 1.19 -10.22
N ASP A 39 -15.99 1.50 -11.33
CA ASP A 39 -15.27 0.47 -12.02
C ASP A 39 -13.98 0.11 -11.28
N LYS A 40 -13.54 0.92 -10.33
CA LYS A 40 -12.37 0.56 -9.61
C LYS A 40 -12.69 -0.02 -8.26
N ALA A 41 -13.92 0.10 -7.85
CA ALA A 41 -14.31 -0.38 -6.56
C ALA A 41 -14.19 -1.88 -6.39
N GLN A 42 -14.27 -2.63 -7.47
CA GLN A 42 -14.18 -4.04 -7.33
C GLN A 42 -12.77 -4.51 -7.08
N GLY A 43 -11.82 -3.72 -7.41
CA GLY A 43 -10.44 -4.11 -7.20
C GLY A 43 -9.95 -5.12 -8.19
N VAL A 44 -8.71 -5.51 -8.07
CA VAL A 44 -8.12 -6.47 -8.95
C VAL A 44 -7.34 -7.42 -8.07
N PHE A 45 -7.48 -8.68 -8.27
CA PHE A 45 -6.78 -9.66 -7.46
C PHE A 45 -5.35 -9.79 -7.93
N ALA A 46 -4.40 -9.82 -7.05
CA ALA A 46 -3.03 -10.02 -7.41
C ALA A 46 -2.36 -10.86 -6.34
N ASN A 47 -1.53 -11.77 -6.71
CA ASN A 47 -0.85 -12.59 -5.73
C ASN A 47 0.66 -12.46 -5.84
N LEU A 48 1.13 -11.45 -6.56
CA LEU A 48 2.54 -11.25 -6.70
C LEU A 48 2.78 -9.76 -6.84
N ALA A 49 3.77 -9.24 -6.22
CA ALA A 49 4.08 -7.83 -6.35
C ALA A 49 5.55 -7.68 -6.69
N LEU A 50 5.83 -6.91 -7.69
CA LEU A 50 7.19 -6.67 -8.10
C LEU A 50 7.48 -5.21 -7.94
N ILE A 51 8.60 -4.88 -7.40
CA ILE A 51 8.91 -3.49 -7.15
C ILE A 51 10.24 -3.09 -7.76
N ALA A 52 10.24 -1.99 -8.45
CA ALA A 52 11.46 -1.49 -9.03
C ALA A 52 11.52 -0.01 -8.73
N HIS A 53 12.64 0.60 -8.91
CA HIS A 53 12.74 2.02 -8.64
C HIS A 53 13.77 2.72 -9.48
N THR A 54 13.63 4.01 -9.58
CA THR A 54 14.61 4.87 -10.21
C THR A 54 14.87 5.93 -9.15
N PRO A 55 15.74 6.84 -9.37
CA PRO A 55 15.98 7.89 -8.37
C PRO A 55 14.77 8.74 -8.07
N THR A 56 13.82 8.80 -8.96
CA THR A 56 12.67 9.65 -8.76
C THR A 56 11.37 8.95 -8.55
N GLU A 57 11.28 7.68 -8.79
CA GLU A 57 10.03 6.96 -8.66
C GLU A 57 10.13 5.53 -8.23
N PHE A 58 9.07 4.99 -7.71
CA PHE A 58 9.01 3.58 -7.40
C PHE A 58 7.86 3.05 -8.23
N VAL A 59 8.07 1.90 -8.83
CA VAL A 59 7.06 1.28 -9.65
C VAL A 59 6.63 0.00 -8.95
N LEU A 60 5.33 -0.10 -8.68
CA LEU A 60 4.82 -1.28 -8.02
C LEU A 60 3.94 -2.00 -9.01
N ASP A 61 4.33 -3.19 -9.40
CA ASP A 61 3.55 -3.96 -10.35
C ASP A 61 2.89 -5.10 -9.61
N PHE A 62 1.59 -5.18 -9.71
CA PHE A 62 0.88 -6.25 -9.07
C PHE A 62 0.49 -7.23 -10.14
N ALA A 63 0.80 -8.47 -9.96
CA ALA A 63 0.59 -9.47 -11.00
C ALA A 63 -0.14 -10.69 -10.50
N GLN A 64 -0.64 -11.47 -11.42
CA GLN A 64 -1.32 -12.68 -11.07
C GLN A 64 -0.52 -13.82 -11.64
N LEU A 65 -0.29 -14.82 -10.84
CA LEU A 65 0.39 -16.00 -11.30
C LEU A 65 -0.61 -17.10 -11.09
N MET A 66 -1.04 -17.76 -12.13
CA MET A 66 -2.00 -18.81 -12.03
C MET A 66 -1.39 -20.16 -12.17
N PRO A 67 -1.94 -21.17 -11.56
CA PRO A 67 -1.40 -22.51 -11.62
C PRO A 67 -1.39 -22.96 -13.03
N GLY A 68 -0.39 -23.62 -13.42
CA GLY A 68 -0.32 -24.14 -14.75
C GLY A 68 0.16 -23.15 -15.78
N ILE A 69 0.31 -21.91 -15.42
CA ILE A 69 0.75 -20.95 -16.36
C ILE A 69 2.10 -20.51 -15.93
N GLN A 70 3.07 -20.55 -16.77
CA GLN A 70 4.35 -20.16 -16.40
C GLN A 70 4.64 -18.71 -16.51
N GLN A 71 3.74 -17.89 -16.76
CA GLN A 71 3.96 -16.53 -16.93
C GLN A 71 3.09 -15.72 -16.01
N ALA A 72 3.59 -14.78 -15.30
CA ALA A 72 2.78 -13.94 -14.47
C ALA A 72 2.39 -12.73 -15.28
N ASN A 73 1.16 -12.30 -15.16
CA ASN A 73 0.71 -11.15 -15.90
C ASN A 73 0.46 -9.98 -14.96
N VAL A 74 0.99 -8.85 -15.31
CA VAL A 74 0.83 -7.67 -14.48
C VAL A 74 -0.57 -7.15 -14.71
N VAL A 75 -1.35 -7.04 -13.66
CA VAL A 75 -2.70 -6.56 -13.76
C VAL A 75 -2.81 -5.11 -13.37
N SER A 76 -1.83 -4.56 -12.72
CA SER A 76 -1.90 -3.16 -12.35
C SER A 76 -0.51 -2.63 -12.06
N ARG A 77 -0.19 -1.49 -12.55
CA ARG A 77 1.10 -0.87 -12.30
C ARG A 77 0.85 0.48 -11.65
N ILE A 78 1.45 0.75 -10.54
CA ILE A 78 1.27 1.98 -9.82
C ILE A 78 2.63 2.64 -9.67
N VAL A 79 2.73 3.89 -10.00
CA VAL A 79 3.99 4.60 -9.89
C VAL A 79 3.84 5.61 -8.77
N VAL A 80 4.74 5.61 -7.84
CA VAL A 80 4.64 6.53 -6.73
C VAL A 80 5.97 7.22 -6.48
N THR A 81 5.97 8.29 -5.76
CA THR A 81 7.19 9.00 -5.45
C THR A 81 7.90 8.24 -4.33
N PRO A 82 9.18 8.43 -4.15
CA PRO A 82 9.88 7.76 -3.06
C PRO A 82 9.28 8.08 -1.71
N ASP A 83 8.81 9.29 -1.53
CA ASP A 83 8.20 9.67 -0.30
C ASP A 83 6.94 8.85 -0.06
N GLN A 84 6.13 8.68 -1.10
CA GLN A 84 4.91 7.96 -0.97
C GLN A 84 5.22 6.46 -0.74
N ALA A 85 6.28 5.97 -1.32
CA ALA A 85 6.63 4.57 -1.13
C ALA A 85 6.97 4.34 0.33
N LYS A 86 7.64 5.28 0.97
CA LYS A 86 7.96 5.13 2.32
C LYS A 86 6.73 5.20 3.20
N LYS A 87 5.79 6.03 2.85
CA LYS A 87 4.56 6.14 3.60
C LYS A 87 3.74 4.86 3.44
N LEU A 88 3.79 4.29 2.27
CA LEU A 88 3.05 3.08 2.00
C LEU A 88 3.61 1.96 2.87
N LEU A 89 4.92 1.89 2.97
CA LEU A 89 5.53 0.85 3.76
C LEU A 89 5.05 0.96 5.21
N GLY A 90 5.04 2.15 5.75
CA GLY A 90 4.62 2.33 7.11
C GLY A 90 3.15 1.97 7.31
N ALA A 91 2.32 2.38 6.38
CA ALA A 91 0.91 2.11 6.48
C ALA A 91 0.65 0.61 6.41
N LEU A 92 1.37 -0.06 5.53
CA LEU A 92 1.18 -1.48 5.38
C LEU A 92 1.66 -2.21 6.63
N GLN A 93 2.78 -1.81 7.17
CA GLN A 93 3.27 -2.44 8.37
C GLN A 93 2.27 -2.26 9.50
N ASN A 94 1.69 -1.10 9.63
CA ASN A 94 0.75 -0.85 10.65
C ASN A 94 -0.49 -1.70 10.49
N ASN A 95 -0.99 -1.81 9.30
CA ASN A 95 -2.17 -2.60 9.05
C ASN A 95 -1.92 -4.09 9.26
N ILE A 96 -0.78 -4.57 8.86
CA ILE A 96 -0.45 -5.95 9.05
C ILE A 96 -0.36 -6.22 10.55
N GLY A 97 0.21 -5.29 11.30
CA GLY A 97 0.30 -5.46 12.72
C GLY A 97 -1.07 -5.57 13.36
N GLN A 98 -2.00 -4.74 12.93
CA GLN A 98 -3.32 -4.78 13.47
C GLN A 98 -4.01 -6.08 13.12
N TYR A 99 -3.79 -6.55 11.91
CA TYR A 99 -4.40 -7.79 11.46
C TYR A 99 -3.86 -8.92 12.32
N GLU A 100 -2.57 -8.97 12.52
CA GLU A 100 -1.99 -10.06 13.26
C GLU A 100 -2.41 -10.07 14.73
N LYS A 101 -2.69 -8.95 15.26
CA LYS A 101 -3.12 -8.92 16.59
C LYS A 101 -4.51 -9.50 16.71
N LYS A 102 -5.32 -9.35 15.75
CA LYS A 102 -6.65 -9.85 15.76
C LYS A 102 -6.80 -11.24 15.23
N PHE A 103 -6.10 -11.58 14.23
CA PHE A 103 -6.30 -12.87 13.58
C PHE A 103 -5.09 -13.79 13.63
N GLY A 104 -4.01 -13.37 14.22
CA GLY A 104 -2.86 -14.24 14.30
C GLY A 104 -1.79 -13.92 13.30
N THR A 105 -0.63 -14.38 13.51
CA THR A 105 0.49 -14.11 12.63
C THR A 105 0.31 -14.63 11.24
N ILE A 106 0.69 -13.84 10.28
CA ILE A 106 0.58 -14.26 8.90
C ILE A 106 1.80 -15.08 8.57
N GLU A 107 1.59 -16.26 8.06
CA GLU A 107 2.70 -17.09 7.69
C GLU A 107 2.77 -17.13 6.20
N PRO A 108 3.84 -16.69 5.60
CA PRO A 108 3.93 -16.67 4.15
C PRO A 108 3.84 -18.07 3.61
N VAL A 109 3.05 -18.26 2.62
CA VAL A 109 2.89 -19.54 2.02
C VAL A 109 4.15 -19.86 1.26
N GLY A 110 4.62 -21.01 1.36
CA GLY A 110 5.83 -21.36 0.65
C GLY A 110 7.07 -20.99 1.41
N GLY A 111 6.91 -20.50 2.56
CA GLY A 111 8.06 -20.17 3.34
C GLY A 111 8.53 -18.77 3.10
N PRO A 112 9.41 -18.32 3.84
CA PRO A 112 9.89 -17.00 3.75
C PRO A 112 10.62 -16.75 2.49
N MET A 113 10.37 -15.71 1.84
CA MET A 113 11.00 -15.42 0.66
C MET A 113 12.25 -14.80 0.98
N PRO A 114 13.27 -15.25 0.61
CA PRO A 114 14.54 -14.78 0.89
C PRO A 114 14.68 -13.43 0.34
N GLY A 115 14.59 -12.54 1.09
CA GLY A 115 14.84 -11.28 0.62
C GLY A 115 14.02 -10.89 -0.48
N SER A 116 13.21 -11.59 -0.77
CA SER A 116 12.37 -11.33 -1.83
C SER A 116 13.07 -10.80 -2.93
N THR A 117 14.11 -11.16 -3.13
CA THR A 117 14.73 -10.68 -4.16
C THR A 117 14.60 -11.44 -5.30
N ILE A 118 13.64 -11.39 -5.93
CA ILE A 118 13.46 -12.09 -7.09
C ILE A 118 14.15 -11.18 -7.95
N PRO A 119 15.11 -11.49 -8.56
CA PRO A 119 15.82 -10.72 -9.44
C PRO A 119 15.01 -10.42 -10.61
N LEU A 120 14.32 -9.46 -10.64
CA LEU A 120 13.55 -9.16 -11.70
C LEU A 120 14.17 -8.22 -12.53
N THR A 121 14.11 -8.32 -13.75
CA THR A 121 14.66 -7.47 -14.60
C THR A 121 13.58 -6.94 -15.34
N PHE A 122 13.17 -5.83 -15.21
CA PHE A 122 12.16 -5.30 -15.98
C PHE A 122 12.83 -4.62 -17.07
N PRO A 123 12.26 -4.55 -18.12
CA PRO A 123 12.77 -3.91 -19.28
C PRO A 123 12.84 -2.49 -18.81
N GLY A 124 13.79 -1.93 -18.80
CA GLY A 124 13.88 -0.63 -18.41
C GLY A 124 13.94 -0.39 -16.99
N GLY A 125 13.84 -1.28 -16.28
CA GLY A 125 13.81 -1.11 -14.93
C GLY A 125 15.04 -1.46 -14.33
N GLU A 126 15.31 -1.08 -13.29
CA GLU A 126 16.38 -1.44 -12.68
C GLU A 126 16.12 -2.00 -11.52
N ALA A 127 16.22 -2.85 -11.16
CA ALA A 127 15.90 -3.51 -10.01
C ALA A 127 16.81 -3.35 -8.98
#